data_276727040af27f926120535a1b1ede56
#
_entry.id   276727040af27f926120535a1b1ede56
#
_cell.length_a   1.000
_cell.length_b   1.000
_cell.length_c   1.000
_cell.angle_alpha   90.00
_cell.angle_beta   90.00
_cell.angle_gamma   90.00
#
_symmetry.space_group_name_H-M   'P 1'
#
loop_
_entity.id
_entity.type
_entity.pdbx_description
1 polymer ?
#
loop_
_entity_poly.entity_id
_entity_poly.type
_entity_poly.pdbx_seq_one_letter_code
_entity_poly.pdbx_strand_id
1 'polypeptide(L)'
;MIKKIKSNRHLFIVLFCIFGFMLLLNSMSPLVHDDYYYFVKTSSIKTILFDEYQQYMTWTGRSVVHIIFRFFTKLPKIYFNVYNSCMFSLLVYQIIMFSSIVKERTTKNVYLKAFIIFALMWTFTPAF
;
A
#
# COMPACT_ATOMS: atom_id res chain seq x y z
N MET A 1 15.20 -28.88 4.02
CA MET A 1 15.53 -27.73 3.16
C MET A 1 14.56 -27.55 2.01
N ILE A 2 14.22 -28.59 1.26
CA ILE A 2 13.31 -28.55 0.08
C ILE A 2 11.89 -28.05 0.41
N LYS A 3 11.29 -28.44 1.56
CA LYS A 3 9.96 -27.95 2.00
C LYS A 3 9.92 -26.43 2.20
N LYS A 4 11.01 -25.83 2.70
CA LYS A 4 11.11 -24.38 2.96
C LYS A 4 11.17 -23.59 1.66
N ILE A 5 11.89 -24.11 0.65
CA ILE A 5 12.00 -23.47 -0.67
C ILE A 5 10.64 -23.50 -1.40
N LYS A 6 9.92 -24.62 -1.33
CA LYS A 6 8.60 -24.77 -1.95
C LYS A 6 7.55 -23.82 -1.34
N SER A 7 7.59 -23.65 0.00
CA SER A 7 6.71 -22.71 0.71
C SER A 7 6.98 -21.24 0.33
N ASN A 8 8.23 -20.86 0.14
CA ASN A 8 8.59 -19.49 -0.27
C ASN A 8 8.09 -19.18 -1.69
N ARG A 9 8.17 -20.14 -2.62
CA ARG A 9 7.65 -19.95 -3.98
C ARG A 9 6.15 -19.64 -4.00
N HIS A 10 5.36 -20.36 -3.20
CA HIS A 10 3.92 -20.12 -3.10
C HIS A 10 3.61 -18.74 -2.46
N LEU A 11 4.39 -18.33 -1.48
CA LEU A 11 4.26 -17.01 -0.88
C LEU A 11 4.50 -15.89 -1.92
N PHE A 12 5.55 -16.02 -2.73
CA PHE A 12 5.82 -15.06 -3.81
C PHE A 12 4.70 -14.99 -4.84
N ILE A 13 4.14 -16.14 -5.24
CA ILE A 13 3.01 -16.19 -6.18
C ILE A 13 1.81 -15.43 -5.62
N VAL A 14 1.46 -15.68 -4.35
CA VAL A 14 0.33 -15.00 -3.70
C VAL A 14 0.55 -13.49 -3.61
N LEU A 15 1.74 -13.07 -3.19
CA LEU A 15 2.07 -11.64 -3.09
C LEU A 15 2.04 -10.96 -4.46
N PHE A 16 2.51 -11.65 -5.50
CA PHE A 16 2.45 -11.14 -6.87
C PHE A 16 1.01 -11.01 -7.38
N CYS A 17 0.14 -11.98 -7.07
CA CYS A 17 -1.28 -11.89 -7.38
C CYS A 17 -1.96 -10.72 -6.66
N ILE A 18 -1.66 -10.52 -5.36
CA ILE A 18 -2.18 -9.38 -4.59
C ILE A 18 -1.69 -8.07 -5.17
N PHE A 19 -0.40 -7.98 -5.50
CA PHE A 19 0.17 -6.81 -6.15
C PHE A 19 -0.53 -6.47 -7.47
N GLY A 20 -0.70 -7.47 -8.34
CA GLY A 20 -1.36 -7.28 -9.63
C GLY A 20 -2.82 -6.86 -9.49
N PHE A 21 -3.54 -7.45 -8.54
CA PHE A 21 -4.92 -7.08 -8.23
C PHE A 21 -5.02 -5.63 -7.71
N MET A 22 -4.16 -5.24 -6.77
CA MET A 22 -4.12 -3.87 -6.26
C MET A 22 -3.70 -2.87 -7.33
N LEU A 23 -2.77 -3.24 -8.21
CA LEU A 23 -2.36 -2.39 -9.32
C LEU A 23 -3.51 -2.14 -10.30
N LEU A 24 -4.29 -3.17 -10.59
CA LEU A 24 -5.48 -3.07 -11.42
C LEU A 24 -6.53 -2.14 -10.77
N LEU A 25 -6.85 -2.32 -9.50
CA LEU A 25 -7.79 -1.47 -8.78
C LEU A 25 -7.33 -0.01 -8.75
N ASN A 26 -6.07 0.24 -8.40
CA ASN A 26 -5.51 1.59 -8.38
C ASN A 26 -5.53 2.24 -9.78
N SER A 27 -5.37 1.46 -10.84
CA SER A 27 -5.45 1.99 -12.21
C SER A 27 -6.87 2.39 -12.61
N MET A 28 -7.88 1.67 -12.11
CA MET A 28 -9.29 1.96 -12.35
C MET A 28 -9.84 3.09 -11.47
N SER A 29 -9.22 3.37 -10.32
CA SER A 29 -9.65 4.45 -9.43
C SER A 29 -9.33 5.82 -10.04
N PRO A 30 -10.30 6.72 -10.23
CA PRO A 30 -10.03 8.09 -10.68
C PRO A 30 -9.33 8.88 -9.56
N LEU A 31 -8.71 10.01 -9.95
CA LEU A 31 -8.29 11.01 -8.96
C LEU A 31 -9.51 11.65 -8.32
N VAL A 32 -9.55 11.73 -7.01
CA VAL A 32 -10.67 12.28 -6.25
C VAL A 32 -10.37 13.72 -5.84
N HIS A 33 -11.37 14.44 -5.35
CA HIS A 33 -11.39 15.87 -5.08
C HIS A 33 -10.12 16.42 -4.40
N ASP A 34 -9.64 15.78 -3.37
CA ASP A 34 -8.44 16.19 -2.63
C ASP A 34 -7.16 16.02 -3.47
N ASP A 35 -7.12 15.03 -4.36
CA ASP A 35 -5.97 14.78 -5.24
C ASP A 35 -5.77 15.94 -6.22
N TYR A 36 -6.86 16.49 -6.77
CA TYR A 36 -6.82 17.65 -7.64
C TYR A 36 -6.35 18.91 -6.91
N TYR A 37 -6.80 19.12 -5.69
CA TYR A 37 -6.37 20.25 -4.88
C TYR A 37 -4.85 20.25 -4.68
N TYR A 38 -4.29 19.11 -4.30
CA TYR A 38 -2.85 18.97 -4.11
C TYR A 38 -2.07 19.04 -5.43
N PHE A 39 -2.61 18.50 -6.51
CA PHE A 39 -2.00 18.56 -7.83
C PHE A 39 -1.83 20.00 -8.33
N VAL A 40 -2.85 20.82 -8.20
CA VAL A 40 -2.83 22.22 -8.67
C VAL A 40 -1.97 23.12 -7.78
N LYS A 41 -2.02 22.93 -6.46
CA LYS A 41 -1.34 23.80 -5.49
C LYS A 41 0.16 23.54 -5.38
N THR A 42 0.66 22.39 -5.82
CA THR A 42 2.04 21.96 -5.59
C THR A 42 2.99 22.41 -6.70
N SER A 43 3.68 23.54 -6.52
CA SER A 43 4.64 24.05 -7.52
C SER A 43 6.11 23.75 -7.22
N SER A 44 6.54 23.78 -5.96
CA SER A 44 7.94 23.61 -5.54
C SER A 44 8.04 22.76 -4.27
N ILE A 45 9.22 22.14 -4.04
CA ILE A 45 9.50 21.38 -2.81
C ILE A 45 9.43 22.30 -1.59
N LYS A 46 9.93 23.54 -1.69
CA LYS A 46 9.84 24.53 -0.60
C LYS A 46 8.40 24.86 -0.26
N THR A 47 7.54 25.00 -1.25
CA THR A 47 6.10 25.25 -1.06
C THR A 47 5.41 24.07 -0.39
N ILE A 48 5.78 22.84 -0.77
CA ILE A 48 5.26 21.63 -0.13
C ILE A 48 5.58 21.63 1.37
N LEU A 49 6.83 21.85 1.73
CA LEU A 49 7.26 21.82 3.13
C LEU A 49 6.61 22.95 3.93
N PHE A 50 6.48 24.14 3.36
CA PHE A 50 5.83 25.26 4.02
C PHE A 50 4.33 25.02 4.23
N ASP A 51 3.62 24.60 3.19
CA ASP A 51 2.18 24.28 3.27
C ASP A 51 1.93 23.16 4.27
N GLU A 52 2.82 22.16 4.31
CA GLU A 52 2.70 21.04 5.23
C GLU A 52 2.97 21.45 6.68
N TYR A 53 3.92 22.35 6.91
CA TYR A 53 4.15 22.93 8.22
C TYR A 53 2.91 23.70 8.72
N GLN A 54 2.28 24.50 7.85
CA GLN A 54 1.05 25.21 8.18
C GLN A 54 -0.10 24.22 8.47
N GLN A 55 -0.23 23.17 7.68
CA GLN A 55 -1.26 22.15 7.86
C GLN A 55 -1.05 21.35 9.16
N TYR A 56 0.20 21.04 9.51
CA TYR A 56 0.55 20.40 10.77
C TYR A 56 0.15 21.25 11.97
N MET A 57 0.40 22.55 11.91
CA MET A 57 0.10 23.48 13.02
C MET A 57 -1.39 23.77 13.17
N THR A 58 -2.19 23.61 12.10
CA THR A 58 -3.60 24.03 12.10
C THR A 58 -4.61 22.89 12.09
N TRP A 59 -4.26 21.73 11.55
CA TRP A 59 -5.26 20.67 11.34
C TRP A 59 -4.82 19.25 11.68
N THR A 60 -3.73 18.73 11.15
CA THR A 60 -3.42 17.30 11.24
C THR A 60 -1.93 16.99 11.35
N GLY A 61 -1.59 16.01 12.21
CA GLY A 61 -0.22 15.50 12.36
C GLY A 61 0.25 14.49 11.31
N ARG A 62 -0.51 14.28 10.20
CA ARG A 62 -0.18 13.30 9.15
C ARG A 62 0.82 13.80 8.10
N SER A 63 1.70 14.70 8.49
CA SER A 63 2.61 15.43 7.59
C SER A 63 3.46 14.53 6.71
N VAL A 64 3.97 13.41 7.23
CA VAL A 64 4.80 12.47 6.45
C VAL A 64 4.01 11.87 5.28
N VAL A 65 2.77 11.46 5.54
CA VAL A 65 1.89 10.87 4.51
C VAL A 65 1.55 11.91 3.44
N HIS A 66 1.25 13.14 3.85
CA HIS A 66 0.93 14.24 2.93
C HIS A 66 2.13 14.65 2.07
N ILE A 67 3.34 14.71 2.64
CA ILE A 67 4.56 15.00 1.87
C ILE A 67 4.79 13.93 0.79
N ILE A 68 4.69 12.65 1.17
CA ILE A 68 4.82 11.53 0.23
C ILE A 68 3.76 11.63 -0.87
N PHE A 69 2.51 11.86 -0.48
CA PHE A 69 1.40 12.00 -1.42
C PHE A 69 1.61 13.16 -2.40
N ARG A 70 1.96 14.36 -1.92
CA ARG A 70 2.26 15.54 -2.75
C ARG A 70 3.45 15.32 -3.68
N PHE A 71 4.44 14.53 -3.26
CA PHE A 71 5.54 14.13 -4.15
C PHE A 71 5.04 13.28 -5.32
N PHE A 72 4.18 12.29 -5.04
CA PHE A 72 3.61 11.43 -6.06
C PHE A 72 2.63 12.16 -7.00
N THR A 73 1.91 13.19 -6.52
CA THR A 73 1.01 13.97 -7.40
C THR A 73 1.74 14.72 -8.51
N LYS A 74 3.07 14.94 -8.38
CA LYS A 74 3.92 15.52 -9.44
C LYS A 74 4.33 14.52 -10.51
N LEU A 75 4.23 13.24 -10.21
CA LEU A 75 4.62 12.16 -11.11
C LEU A 75 3.40 11.63 -11.87
N PRO A 76 3.58 10.99 -13.03
CA PRO A 76 2.52 10.23 -13.66
C PRO A 76 1.87 9.26 -12.67
N LYS A 77 0.55 9.17 -12.67
CA LYS A 77 -0.26 8.35 -11.75
C LYS A 77 0.23 6.90 -11.61
N ILE A 78 0.83 6.35 -12.66
CA ILE A 78 1.35 4.97 -12.65
C ILE A 78 2.38 4.74 -11.54
N TYR A 79 3.23 5.73 -11.22
CA TYR A 79 4.21 5.60 -10.14
C TYR A 79 3.54 5.47 -8.77
N PHE A 80 2.49 6.26 -8.54
CA PHE A 80 1.68 6.14 -7.33
C PHE A 80 0.99 4.77 -7.25
N ASN A 81 0.38 4.31 -8.35
CA ASN A 81 -0.29 3.03 -8.40
C ASN A 81 0.65 1.86 -8.07
N VAL A 82 1.86 1.87 -8.64
CA VAL A 82 2.90 0.85 -8.37
C VAL A 82 3.35 0.92 -6.92
N TYR A 83 3.64 2.12 -6.42
CA TYR A 83 4.08 2.32 -5.03
C TYR A 83 3.03 1.81 -4.04
N ASN A 84 1.77 2.22 -4.19
CA ASN A 84 0.66 1.83 -3.32
C ASN A 84 0.46 0.30 -3.33
N SER A 85 0.48 -0.32 -4.51
CA SER A 85 0.36 -1.77 -4.67
C SER A 85 1.52 -2.54 -4.03
N CYS A 86 2.75 -2.01 -4.14
CA CYS A 86 3.92 -2.55 -3.46
C CYS A 86 3.78 -2.47 -1.94
N MET A 87 3.39 -1.30 -1.41
CA MET A 87 3.25 -1.09 0.03
C MET A 87 2.17 -2.00 0.62
N PHE A 88 1.04 -2.16 -0.08
CA PHE A 88 -0.01 -3.08 0.33
C PHE A 88 0.49 -4.53 0.37
N SER A 89 1.19 -4.98 -0.65
CA SER A 89 1.74 -6.34 -0.71
C SER A 89 2.79 -6.58 0.37
N LEU A 90 3.65 -5.59 0.65
CA LEU A 90 4.62 -5.63 1.74
C LEU A 90 3.93 -5.71 3.11
N LEU A 91 2.86 -4.98 3.32
CA LEU A 91 2.10 -5.05 4.57
C LEU A 91 1.50 -6.43 4.77
N VAL A 92 0.88 -7.01 3.74
CA VAL A 92 0.38 -8.40 3.78
C VAL A 92 1.52 -9.38 4.08
N TYR A 93 2.66 -9.22 3.43
CA TYR A 93 3.85 -10.03 3.71
C TYR A 93 4.29 -9.95 5.17
N GLN A 94 4.39 -8.74 5.73
CA GLN A 94 4.78 -8.54 7.12
C GLN A 94 3.80 -9.21 8.08
N ILE A 95 2.49 -9.03 7.88
CA ILE A 95 1.47 -9.67 8.72
C ILE A 95 1.58 -11.20 8.66
N ILE A 96 1.81 -11.78 7.46
CA ILE A 96 2.03 -13.23 7.32
C ILE A 96 3.27 -13.67 8.08
N MET A 97 4.34 -12.90 8.03
CA MET A 97 5.61 -13.24 8.70
C MET A 97 5.53 -13.12 10.21
N PHE A 98 4.85 -12.08 10.72
CA PHE A 98 4.67 -11.85 12.17
C PHE A 98 3.55 -12.68 12.78
N SER A 99 2.59 -13.16 11.98
CA SER A 99 1.55 -14.08 12.40
C SER A 99 2.11 -15.49 12.65
N SER A 100 2.97 -15.63 13.66
CA SER A 100 3.70 -16.86 14.00
C SER A 100 2.87 -17.95 14.68
N ILE A 101 1.54 -17.79 14.73
CA ILE A 101 0.63 -18.70 15.44
C ILE A 101 0.63 -20.13 14.87
N VAL A 102 1.15 -20.34 13.66
CA VAL A 102 1.21 -21.68 13.06
C VAL A 102 2.66 -22.03 12.73
N LYS A 103 3.23 -22.89 13.56
CA LYS A 103 4.60 -23.41 13.48
C LYS A 103 4.91 -24.17 12.17
N GLU A 104 3.90 -24.61 11.45
CA GLU A 104 4.05 -25.32 10.17
C GLU A 104 3.59 -24.47 8.98
N ARG A 105 4.55 -24.12 8.13
CA ARG A 105 4.29 -23.46 6.83
C ARG A 105 3.89 -24.52 5.79
N THR A 106 2.69 -25.04 5.91
CA THR A 106 2.11 -25.86 4.83
C THR A 106 1.59 -24.94 3.73
N THR A 107 1.66 -25.37 2.47
CA THR A 107 1.21 -24.58 1.31
C THR A 107 -0.24 -24.10 1.47
N LYS A 108 -1.15 -24.97 1.93
CA LYS A 108 -2.54 -24.60 2.21
C LYS A 108 -2.67 -23.46 3.23
N ASN A 109 -1.85 -23.49 4.27
CA ASN A 109 -1.87 -22.48 5.34
C ASN A 109 -1.39 -21.11 4.85
N VAL A 110 -0.46 -21.06 3.88
CA VAL A 110 0.00 -19.79 3.30
C VAL A 110 -1.12 -19.11 2.51
N TYR A 111 -1.81 -19.86 1.63
CA TYR A 111 -2.92 -19.32 0.86
C TYR A 111 -4.08 -18.86 1.74
N LEU A 112 -4.47 -19.70 2.71
CA LEU A 112 -5.56 -19.37 3.62
C LEU A 112 -5.25 -18.11 4.45
N LYS A 113 -4.04 -18.01 5.00
CA LYS A 113 -3.61 -16.82 5.75
C LYS A 113 -3.62 -15.57 4.88
N ALA A 114 -3.04 -15.66 3.69
CA ALA A 114 -3.01 -14.53 2.78
C ALA A 114 -4.43 -14.07 2.40
N PHE A 115 -5.34 -15.01 2.15
CA PHE A 115 -6.74 -14.71 1.87
C PHE A 115 -7.44 -14.05 3.06
N ILE A 116 -7.29 -14.59 4.27
CA ILE A 116 -7.90 -14.01 5.48
C ILE A 116 -7.36 -12.61 5.74
N ILE A 117 -6.03 -12.41 5.66
CA ILE A 117 -5.41 -11.11 5.87
C ILE A 117 -5.89 -10.11 4.81
N PHE A 118 -5.91 -10.53 3.54
CA PHE A 118 -6.40 -9.69 2.46
C PHE A 118 -7.88 -9.30 2.68
N ALA A 119 -8.74 -10.26 3.03
CA ALA A 119 -10.16 -10.01 3.31
C ALA A 119 -10.36 -9.07 4.50
N LEU A 120 -9.61 -9.26 5.60
CA LEU A 120 -9.65 -8.38 6.76
C LEU A 120 -9.18 -6.97 6.39
N MET A 121 -8.08 -6.83 5.67
CA MET A 121 -7.61 -5.53 5.22
C MET A 121 -8.64 -4.85 4.31
N TRP A 122 -9.27 -5.60 3.42
CA TRP A 122 -10.31 -5.08 2.54
C TRP A 122 -11.55 -4.59 3.29
N THR A 123 -11.96 -5.30 4.34
CA THR A 123 -13.15 -4.94 5.13
C THR A 123 -12.90 -3.79 6.10
N PHE A 124 -11.68 -3.66 6.63
CA PHE A 124 -11.34 -2.64 7.64
C PHE A 124 -10.68 -1.38 7.06
N THR A 125 -10.17 -1.41 5.83
CA THR A 125 -9.80 -0.17 5.13
C THR A 125 -11.08 0.43 4.56
N PRO A 126 -11.51 1.61 5.05
CA PRO A 126 -12.65 2.29 4.47
C PRO A 126 -12.41 2.47 2.97
N ALA A 127 -13.43 2.19 2.19
CA ALA A 127 -13.40 2.24 0.74
C ALA A 127 -12.74 3.53 0.25
N PHE A 128 -11.85 3.35 -0.67
CA PHE A 128 -11.20 4.39 -1.45
C PHE A 128 -12.21 5.19 -2.26
#